data_a67eb4180c2f80cf5c1e57926eb6eeca
#
_entry.id   a67eb4180c2f80cf5c1e57926eb6eeca
#
_cell.length_a   1.000
_cell.length_b   1.000
_cell.length_c   1.000
_cell.angle_alpha   90.00
_cell.angle_beta   90.00
_cell.angle_gamma   90.00
#
_symmetry.space_group_name_H-M   'P 1'
#
loop_
_entity.id
_entity.type
_entity.pdbx_description
1 polymer ?
#
loop_
_entity_poly.entity_id
_entity_poly.type
_entity_poly.pdbx_seq_one_letter_code
_entity_poly.pdbx_strand_id
1 'polypeptide(L)'
;MPSAPIAPHPDESAEALATLTLSALRGLSQSQALALVAHYGTATAALADTRPTHSQWAALRADTAALHQAQARAEAEMDFCQQHHIQVIPTTSANYPTRLLEPKVTDRPLQLFYCGTGTLNRRHILSVVGTRHVTEYGKQMCESLLRDLALLIPDVLIISGLAYGVDIHAHRAALDSHLPTAAVLAHGLDRIYPRLHRDTASQMTHNGGLITEYFTGTSPDRGRFIQRNRIVAGLSSATLVVESAHHGGSLVTARIARSYGRPVMAVPGRTTDPASEGCNRLIADRQAELVTSASDIVRLLKWQPP
;
A
#
# COMPACT_ATOMS: atom_id res chain seq x y z
N MET A 1 1.22 27.69 -0.53
CA MET A 1 1.23 27.16 0.85
C MET A 1 0.47 25.85 0.81
N PRO A 2 1.03 24.71 1.24
CA PRO A 2 0.25 23.49 1.37
C PRO A 2 -0.83 23.71 2.44
N SER A 3 -2.08 23.44 2.11
CA SER A 3 -3.18 23.49 3.07
C SER A 3 -2.89 22.54 4.22
N ALA A 4 -2.98 23.05 5.45
CA ALA A 4 -2.88 22.21 6.64
C ALA A 4 -3.88 21.04 6.54
N PRO A 5 -3.54 19.85 7.03
CA PRO A 5 -4.48 18.74 7.07
C PRO A 5 -5.73 19.20 7.85
N ILE A 6 -6.89 19.01 7.22
CA ILE A 6 -8.18 19.29 7.86
C ILE A 6 -8.28 18.36 9.08
N ALA A 7 -8.49 18.93 10.26
CA ALA A 7 -8.70 18.12 11.47
C ALA A 7 -9.90 17.17 11.23
N PRO A 8 -9.77 15.88 11.56
CA PRO A 8 -10.86 14.92 11.36
C PRO A 8 -12.08 15.34 12.19
N HIS A 9 -13.26 15.08 11.64
CA HIS A 9 -14.51 15.29 12.37
C HIS A 9 -14.49 14.44 13.66
N PRO A 10 -15.09 14.87 14.80
CA PRO A 10 -15.10 14.10 16.05
C PRO A 10 -15.53 12.64 15.88
N ASP A 11 -16.50 12.37 15.01
CA ASP A 11 -16.99 11.01 14.70
C ASP A 11 -15.91 10.17 13.96
N GLU A 12 -15.11 10.78 13.10
CA GLU A 12 -14.00 10.09 12.41
C GLU A 12 -12.87 9.71 13.37
N SER A 13 -12.57 10.57 14.35
CA SER A 13 -11.58 10.27 15.40
C SER A 13 -12.01 9.12 16.30
N ALA A 14 -13.29 9.07 16.67
CA ALA A 14 -13.86 7.99 17.48
C ALA A 14 -13.83 6.65 16.73
N GLU A 15 -14.16 6.65 15.44
CA GLU A 15 -14.11 5.45 14.60
C GLU A 15 -12.67 4.97 14.37
N ALA A 16 -11.71 5.90 14.19
CA ALA A 16 -10.30 5.57 14.09
C ALA A 16 -9.79 4.89 15.36
N LEU A 17 -10.09 5.45 16.54
CA LEU A 17 -9.72 4.87 17.83
C LEU A 17 -10.35 3.48 18.02
N ALA A 18 -11.64 3.34 17.71
CA ALA A 18 -12.35 2.07 17.80
C ALA A 18 -11.74 1.00 16.86
N THR A 19 -11.41 1.40 15.63
CA THR A 19 -10.76 0.53 14.66
C THR A 19 -9.38 0.07 15.13
N LEU A 20 -8.56 0.98 15.66
CA LEU A 20 -7.26 0.64 16.23
C LEU A 20 -7.41 -0.27 17.46
N THR A 21 -8.43 -0.05 18.29
CA THR A 21 -8.73 -0.92 19.44
C THR A 21 -9.02 -2.35 18.98
N LEU A 22 -9.87 -2.54 17.95
CA LEU A 22 -10.11 -3.86 17.37
C LEU A 22 -8.81 -4.48 16.82
N SER A 23 -7.99 -3.69 16.11
CA SER A 23 -6.71 -4.16 15.56
C SER A 23 -5.68 -4.55 16.63
N ALA A 24 -5.71 -3.91 17.79
CA ALA A 24 -4.81 -4.18 18.90
C ALA A 24 -5.29 -5.35 19.78
N LEU A 25 -6.55 -5.77 19.65
CA LEU A 25 -7.16 -6.77 20.52
C LEU A 25 -6.59 -8.16 20.22
N ARG A 26 -5.89 -8.74 21.19
CA ARG A 26 -5.31 -10.07 21.08
C ARG A 26 -6.42 -11.13 20.90
N GLY A 27 -6.20 -12.07 20.00
CA GLY A 27 -7.17 -13.12 19.69
C GLY A 27 -8.19 -12.73 18.61
N LEU A 28 -8.21 -11.47 18.16
CA LEU A 28 -9.01 -11.02 17.03
C LEU A 28 -8.11 -10.90 15.78
N SER A 29 -8.35 -11.74 14.79
CA SER A 29 -7.63 -11.63 13.52
C SER A 29 -8.16 -10.47 12.69
N GLN A 30 -7.35 -9.97 11.75
CA GLN A 30 -7.78 -8.90 10.83
C GLN A 30 -9.04 -9.28 10.04
N SER A 31 -9.16 -10.52 9.57
CA SER A 31 -10.35 -10.97 8.84
C SER A 31 -11.61 -10.97 9.73
N GLN A 32 -11.47 -11.33 11.00
CA GLN A 32 -12.57 -11.28 11.97
C GLN A 32 -12.94 -9.84 12.30
N ALA A 33 -11.96 -8.94 12.46
CA ALA A 33 -12.23 -7.53 12.70
C ALA A 33 -12.95 -6.88 11.50
N LEU A 34 -12.53 -7.22 10.27
CA LEU A 34 -13.23 -6.80 9.04
C LEU A 34 -14.67 -7.33 9.00
N ALA A 35 -14.89 -8.59 9.39
CA ALA A 35 -16.23 -9.17 9.44
C ALA A 35 -17.11 -8.49 10.51
N LEU A 36 -16.55 -8.14 11.67
CA LEU A 36 -17.25 -7.37 12.69
C LEU A 36 -17.65 -5.98 12.17
N VAL A 37 -16.72 -5.23 11.57
CA VAL A 37 -17.03 -3.92 10.99
C VAL A 37 -18.08 -4.04 9.89
N ALA A 38 -18.04 -5.06 9.07
CA ALA A 38 -19.05 -5.30 8.04
C ALA A 38 -20.44 -5.61 8.64
N HIS A 39 -20.48 -6.34 9.77
CA HIS A 39 -21.73 -6.71 10.44
C HIS A 39 -22.37 -5.52 11.18
N TYR A 40 -21.56 -4.74 11.92
CA TYR A 40 -22.04 -3.63 12.73
C TYR A 40 -22.08 -2.28 11.99
N GLY A 41 -21.50 -2.21 10.80
CA GLY A 41 -21.34 -0.98 10.01
C GLY A 41 -20.10 -0.16 10.39
N THR A 42 -19.73 -0.12 11.69
CA THR A 42 -18.57 0.61 12.19
C THR A 42 -17.87 -0.17 13.31
N ALA A 43 -16.60 0.13 13.56
CA ALA A 43 -15.86 -0.41 14.71
C ALA A 43 -16.42 0.14 16.04
N THR A 44 -16.84 1.39 16.04
CA THR A 44 -17.50 2.04 17.19
C THR A 44 -18.78 1.29 17.60
N ALA A 45 -19.64 0.94 16.63
CA ALA A 45 -20.86 0.17 16.90
C ALA A 45 -20.55 -1.24 17.41
N ALA A 46 -19.51 -1.91 16.85
CA ALA A 46 -19.08 -3.22 17.32
C ALA A 46 -18.60 -3.19 18.79
N LEU A 47 -17.84 -2.15 19.16
CA LEU A 47 -17.40 -1.96 20.54
C LEU A 47 -18.51 -1.51 21.50
N ALA A 48 -19.56 -0.86 21.02
CA ALA A 48 -20.70 -0.42 21.83
C ALA A 48 -21.68 -1.55 22.16
N ASP A 49 -21.71 -2.65 21.38
CA ASP A 49 -22.62 -3.76 21.64
C ASP A 49 -22.24 -4.49 22.94
N THR A 50 -23.14 -4.43 23.93
CA THR A 50 -22.98 -5.04 25.26
C THR A 50 -23.42 -6.51 25.30
N ARG A 51 -24.13 -7.00 24.29
CA ARG A 51 -24.68 -8.36 24.22
C ARG A 51 -24.49 -8.99 22.83
N PRO A 52 -23.22 -9.14 22.38
CA PRO A 52 -22.96 -9.67 21.06
C PRO A 52 -23.45 -11.13 20.94
N THR A 53 -24.14 -11.42 19.85
CA THR A 53 -24.67 -12.76 19.55
C THR A 53 -23.59 -13.71 19.03
N HIS A 54 -22.51 -13.17 18.46
CA HIS A 54 -21.40 -13.95 17.93
C HIS A 54 -20.50 -14.46 19.08
N SER A 55 -20.46 -15.77 19.33
CA SER A 55 -19.84 -16.39 20.50
C SER A 55 -18.37 -15.99 20.75
N GLN A 56 -17.56 -15.97 19.69
CA GLN A 56 -16.14 -15.59 19.81
C GLN A 56 -15.97 -14.10 20.14
N TRP A 57 -16.77 -13.22 19.52
CA TRP A 57 -16.76 -11.80 19.83
C TRP A 57 -17.25 -11.54 21.26
N ALA A 58 -18.28 -12.26 21.70
CA ALA A 58 -18.77 -12.21 23.07
C ALA A 58 -17.69 -12.58 24.10
N ALA A 59 -16.92 -13.62 23.83
CA ALA A 59 -15.81 -14.04 24.70
C ALA A 59 -14.68 -12.98 24.76
N LEU A 60 -14.27 -12.42 23.63
CA LEU A 60 -13.25 -11.35 23.58
C LEU A 60 -13.76 -10.07 24.27
N ARG A 61 -15.02 -9.75 24.12
CA ARG A 61 -15.66 -8.58 24.71
C ARG A 61 -15.77 -8.71 26.25
N ALA A 62 -15.93 -9.93 26.77
CA ALA A 62 -16.00 -10.22 28.21
C ALA A 62 -14.62 -10.08 28.90
N ASP A 63 -13.51 -10.20 28.16
CA ASP A 63 -12.18 -9.93 28.69
C ASP A 63 -11.91 -8.42 28.75
N THR A 64 -12.39 -7.79 29.80
CA THR A 64 -12.27 -6.35 30.03
C THR A 64 -10.81 -5.91 30.16
N ALA A 65 -9.92 -6.75 30.70
CA ALA A 65 -8.51 -6.44 30.83
C ALA A 65 -7.81 -6.38 29.48
N ALA A 66 -8.05 -7.37 28.61
CA ALA A 66 -7.53 -7.37 27.24
C ALA A 66 -8.07 -6.18 26.42
N LEU A 67 -9.35 -5.84 26.60
CA LEU A 67 -9.97 -4.71 25.94
C LEU A 67 -9.36 -3.37 26.37
N HIS A 68 -9.18 -3.16 27.69
CA HIS A 68 -8.52 -1.95 28.21
C HIS A 68 -7.07 -1.84 27.70
N GLN A 69 -6.32 -2.95 27.64
CA GLN A 69 -4.97 -2.97 27.09
C GLN A 69 -4.96 -2.59 25.59
N ALA A 70 -5.89 -3.14 24.83
CA ALA A 70 -6.03 -2.81 23.41
C ALA A 70 -6.38 -1.34 23.20
N GLN A 71 -7.29 -0.80 24.00
CA GLN A 71 -7.69 0.61 23.97
C GLN A 71 -6.51 1.52 24.32
N ALA A 72 -5.81 1.27 25.42
CA ALA A 72 -4.62 2.05 25.80
C ALA A 72 -3.54 2.04 24.71
N ARG A 73 -3.36 0.88 24.01
CA ARG A 73 -2.46 0.80 22.86
C ARG A 73 -2.93 1.63 21.68
N ALA A 74 -4.24 1.64 21.42
CA ALA A 74 -4.85 2.45 20.37
C ALA A 74 -4.75 3.95 20.66
N GLU A 75 -4.99 4.37 21.90
CA GLU A 75 -4.83 5.76 22.36
C GLU A 75 -3.38 6.25 22.17
N ALA A 76 -2.41 5.47 22.62
CA ALA A 76 -0.99 5.80 22.41
C ALA A 76 -0.61 5.92 20.92
N GLU A 77 -1.22 5.11 20.04
CA GLU A 77 -1.00 5.20 18.60
C GLU A 77 -1.66 6.44 18.01
N MET A 78 -2.87 6.80 18.46
CA MET A 78 -3.54 8.04 18.04
C MET A 78 -2.73 9.28 18.43
N ASP A 79 -2.19 9.32 19.66
CA ASP A 79 -1.34 10.41 20.14
C ASP A 79 -0.08 10.55 19.28
N PHE A 80 0.58 9.43 18.98
CA PHE A 80 1.73 9.41 18.07
C PHE A 80 1.35 9.93 16.68
N CYS A 81 0.26 9.45 16.12
CA CYS A 81 -0.22 9.88 14.81
C CYS A 81 -0.51 11.39 14.78
N GLN A 82 -1.15 11.94 15.80
CA GLN A 82 -1.43 13.36 15.92
C GLN A 82 -0.15 14.19 15.97
N GLN A 83 0.81 13.79 16.81
CA GLN A 83 2.10 14.48 16.96
C GLN A 83 2.93 14.50 15.67
N HIS A 84 2.79 13.47 14.83
CA HIS A 84 3.57 13.30 13.60
C HIS A 84 2.77 13.58 12.31
N HIS A 85 1.57 14.17 12.41
CA HIS A 85 0.70 14.48 11.28
C HIS A 85 0.39 13.26 10.41
N ILE A 86 0.21 12.10 11.03
CA ILE A 86 -0.16 10.85 10.40
C ILE A 86 -1.68 10.70 10.45
N GLN A 87 -2.30 10.45 9.30
CA GLN A 87 -3.73 10.15 9.22
C GLN A 87 -3.96 8.67 9.51
N VAL A 88 -4.92 8.37 10.38
CA VAL A 88 -5.46 7.02 10.54
C VAL A 88 -6.70 6.92 9.67
N ILE A 89 -6.70 5.99 8.72
CA ILE A 89 -7.76 5.85 7.71
C ILE A 89 -8.42 4.46 7.86
N PRO A 90 -9.52 4.34 8.63
CA PRO A 90 -10.30 3.11 8.75
C PRO A 90 -10.95 2.72 7.41
N THR A 91 -11.33 1.44 7.26
CA THR A 91 -12.10 0.97 6.09
C THR A 91 -13.45 1.67 5.92
N THR A 92 -13.99 2.25 6.97
CA THR A 92 -15.25 3.01 7.00
C THR A 92 -15.08 4.48 6.60
N SER A 93 -13.84 4.98 6.53
CA SER A 93 -13.56 6.37 6.15
C SER A 93 -13.78 6.62 4.65
N ALA A 94 -14.32 7.79 4.31
CA ALA A 94 -14.43 8.25 2.92
C ALA A 94 -13.06 8.41 2.23
N ASN A 95 -11.99 8.60 3.01
CA ASN A 95 -10.61 8.70 2.52
C ASN A 95 -9.94 7.33 2.29
N TYR A 96 -10.59 6.24 2.70
CA TYR A 96 -10.02 4.90 2.48
C TYR A 96 -9.93 4.61 0.96
N PRO A 97 -8.81 4.04 0.50
CA PRO A 97 -8.62 3.79 -0.93
C PRO A 97 -9.71 2.87 -1.50
N THR A 98 -10.54 3.42 -2.42
CA THR A 98 -11.68 2.71 -3.00
C THR A 98 -11.27 1.42 -3.72
N ARG A 99 -10.07 1.39 -4.30
CA ARG A 99 -9.52 0.18 -4.94
C ARG A 99 -9.31 -0.98 -3.98
N LEU A 100 -9.02 -0.71 -2.70
CA LEU A 100 -8.93 -1.75 -1.67
C LEU A 100 -10.30 -2.25 -1.22
N LEU A 101 -11.37 -1.50 -1.47
CA LEU A 101 -12.75 -1.91 -1.17
C LEU A 101 -13.38 -2.79 -2.27
N GLU A 102 -12.71 -2.94 -3.42
CA GLU A 102 -13.23 -3.78 -4.50
C GLU A 102 -13.39 -5.25 -4.05
N PRO A 103 -14.45 -5.95 -4.53
CA PRO A 103 -14.82 -7.28 -4.02
C PRO A 103 -13.73 -8.35 -4.10
N LYS A 104 -12.82 -8.23 -5.06
CA LYS A 104 -11.70 -9.17 -5.22
C LYS A 104 -10.55 -8.96 -4.23
N VAL A 105 -10.51 -7.83 -3.52
CA VAL A 105 -9.49 -7.53 -2.51
C VAL A 105 -10.03 -7.94 -1.14
N THR A 106 -9.99 -9.24 -0.87
CA THR A 106 -10.61 -9.83 0.33
C THR A 106 -9.77 -9.70 1.60
N ASP A 107 -8.48 -9.43 1.45
CA ASP A 107 -7.49 -9.34 2.52
C ASP A 107 -6.99 -7.89 2.76
N ARG A 108 -7.84 -6.90 2.42
CA ARG A 108 -7.55 -5.48 2.66
C ARG A 108 -7.24 -5.20 4.14
N PRO A 109 -6.37 -4.21 4.45
CA PRO A 109 -6.14 -3.79 5.83
C PRO A 109 -7.38 -3.17 6.46
N LEU A 110 -7.60 -3.40 7.76
CA LEU A 110 -8.72 -2.79 8.51
C LEU A 110 -8.56 -1.28 8.61
N GLN A 111 -7.34 -0.79 8.71
CA GLN A 111 -6.94 0.61 8.68
C GLN A 111 -5.65 0.79 7.91
N LEU A 112 -5.41 2.01 7.48
CA LEU A 112 -4.12 2.48 6.97
C LEU A 112 -3.65 3.66 7.81
N PHE A 113 -2.35 3.72 8.04
CA PHE A 113 -1.66 4.91 8.52
C PHE A 113 -1.03 5.61 7.31
N TYR A 114 -1.27 6.89 7.14
CA TYR A 114 -0.80 7.66 6.00
C TYR A 114 -0.11 8.95 6.44
N CYS A 115 1.13 9.12 6.04
CA CYS A 115 1.91 10.34 6.22
C CYS A 115 2.21 10.95 4.84
N GLY A 116 1.56 12.04 4.50
CA GLY A 116 1.71 12.72 3.22
C GLY A 116 0.62 13.72 2.92
N THR A 117 0.69 14.36 1.76
CA THR A 117 -0.22 15.42 1.34
C THR A 117 -1.11 15.05 0.14
N GLY A 118 -0.83 13.93 -0.53
CA GLY A 118 -1.59 13.50 -1.70
C GLY A 118 -2.82 12.66 -1.34
N THR A 119 -3.77 12.57 -2.27
CA THR A 119 -4.87 11.60 -2.17
C THR A 119 -4.45 10.23 -2.70
N LEU A 120 -4.90 9.17 -2.02
CA LEU A 120 -4.72 7.78 -2.45
C LEU A 120 -5.84 7.33 -3.43
N ASN A 121 -6.88 8.15 -3.60
CA ASN A 121 -8.02 7.91 -4.50
C ASN A 121 -7.84 8.63 -5.84
N ARG A 122 -6.72 8.36 -6.55
CA ARG A 122 -6.48 8.90 -7.89
C ARG A 122 -7.05 8.00 -8.97
N ARG A 123 -7.40 8.59 -10.11
CA ARG A 123 -7.89 7.87 -11.28
C ARG A 123 -6.84 6.90 -11.82
N HIS A 124 -5.59 7.34 -11.92
CA HIS A 124 -4.48 6.60 -12.48
C HIS A 124 -3.48 6.24 -11.36
N ILE A 125 -3.34 4.96 -11.08
CA ILE A 125 -2.39 4.47 -10.06
C ILE A 125 -1.65 3.28 -10.64
N LEU A 126 -0.32 3.35 -10.68
CA LEU A 126 0.55 2.30 -11.18
C LEU A 126 1.48 1.81 -10.07
N SER A 127 1.47 0.52 -9.77
CA SER A 127 2.54 -0.06 -8.96
C SER A 127 3.72 -0.44 -9.82
N VAL A 128 4.93 -0.09 -9.39
CA VAL A 128 6.18 -0.41 -10.05
C VAL A 128 7.02 -1.21 -9.08
N VAL A 129 7.32 -2.45 -9.44
CA VAL A 129 8.01 -3.41 -8.56
C VAL A 129 9.11 -4.15 -9.31
N GLY A 130 10.06 -4.74 -8.56
CA GLY A 130 11.10 -5.53 -9.19
C GLY A 130 12.11 -6.10 -8.21
N THR A 131 13.25 -6.49 -8.74
CA THR A 131 14.37 -7.04 -7.98
C THR A 131 15.00 -6.01 -7.06
N ARG A 132 15.55 -6.47 -5.92
CA ARG A 132 16.37 -5.65 -5.03
C ARG A 132 17.79 -5.41 -5.58
N HIS A 133 18.21 -6.21 -6.55
CA HIS A 133 19.50 -6.13 -7.24
C HIS A 133 19.29 -5.70 -8.68
N VAL A 134 18.77 -4.48 -8.86
CA VAL A 134 18.46 -3.91 -10.17
C VAL A 134 19.72 -3.68 -10.97
N THR A 135 19.71 -4.06 -12.25
CA THR A 135 20.81 -3.81 -13.18
C THR A 135 20.75 -2.37 -13.72
N GLU A 136 21.80 -1.94 -14.42
CA GLU A 136 21.78 -0.63 -15.07
C GLU A 136 20.67 -0.51 -16.11
N TYR A 137 20.40 -1.61 -16.84
CA TYR A 137 19.26 -1.69 -17.75
C TYR A 137 17.93 -1.45 -17.03
N GLY A 138 17.70 -2.13 -15.89
CA GLY A 138 16.46 -1.98 -15.13
C GLY A 138 16.28 -0.57 -14.56
N LYS A 139 17.35 0.09 -14.13
CA LYS A 139 17.31 1.50 -13.70
C LYS A 139 16.90 2.42 -14.86
N GLN A 140 17.57 2.31 -16.00
CA GLN A 140 17.29 3.11 -17.19
C GLN A 140 15.85 2.91 -17.68
N MET A 141 15.36 1.65 -17.69
CA MET A 141 13.97 1.35 -18.05
C MET A 141 12.98 1.99 -17.07
N CYS A 142 13.26 1.90 -15.77
CA CYS A 142 12.41 2.52 -14.74
C CYS A 142 12.33 4.05 -14.94
N GLU A 143 13.50 4.71 -15.10
CA GLU A 143 13.60 6.15 -15.27
C GLU A 143 12.95 6.61 -16.58
N SER A 144 13.24 5.96 -17.70
CA SER A 144 12.68 6.36 -18.99
C SER A 144 11.16 6.16 -19.04
N LEU A 145 10.67 5.01 -18.56
CA LEU A 145 9.23 4.73 -18.56
C LEU A 145 8.45 5.73 -17.71
N LEU A 146 8.95 6.09 -16.51
CA LEU A 146 8.24 7.02 -15.62
C LEU A 146 8.33 8.47 -16.11
N ARG A 147 9.49 8.89 -16.63
CA ARG A 147 9.64 10.20 -17.27
C ARG A 147 8.67 10.37 -18.45
N ASP A 148 8.62 9.38 -19.35
CA ASP A 148 7.78 9.44 -20.54
C ASP A 148 6.29 9.29 -20.15
N LEU A 149 5.97 8.50 -19.10
CA LEU A 149 4.61 8.39 -18.56
C LEU A 149 4.13 9.71 -17.96
N ALA A 150 5.01 10.49 -17.32
CA ALA A 150 4.69 11.80 -16.78
C ALA A 150 4.22 12.79 -17.87
N LEU A 151 4.77 12.68 -19.08
CA LEU A 151 4.34 13.49 -20.22
C LEU A 151 2.96 13.10 -20.74
N LEU A 152 2.59 11.81 -20.62
CA LEU A 152 1.31 11.28 -21.12
C LEU A 152 0.21 11.38 -20.05
N ILE A 153 0.52 11.07 -18.80
CA ILE A 153 -0.43 11.03 -17.68
C ILE A 153 0.22 11.71 -16.46
N PRO A 154 0.24 13.04 -16.39
CA PRO A 154 0.98 13.82 -15.39
C PRO A 154 0.45 13.67 -13.96
N ASP A 155 -0.74 13.10 -13.78
CA ASP A 155 -1.37 12.86 -12.47
C ASP A 155 -1.25 11.41 -11.97
N VAL A 156 -0.53 10.53 -12.67
CA VAL A 156 -0.42 9.13 -12.27
C VAL A 156 0.31 8.99 -10.93
N LEU A 157 -0.32 8.33 -9.97
CA LEU A 157 0.30 8.00 -8.69
C LEU A 157 1.14 6.72 -8.83
N ILE A 158 2.42 6.83 -8.52
CA ILE A 158 3.33 5.68 -8.50
C ILE A 158 3.34 5.06 -7.11
N ILE A 159 3.02 3.78 -7.02
CA ILE A 159 3.06 3.00 -5.77
C ILE A 159 4.22 2.01 -5.84
N SER A 160 5.01 1.93 -4.77
CA SER A 160 6.02 0.88 -4.60
C SER A 160 6.26 0.60 -3.11
N GLY A 161 7.35 -0.11 -2.78
CA GLY A 161 7.59 -0.58 -1.43
C GLY A 161 8.79 0.02 -0.71
N LEU A 162 9.45 1.02 -1.29
CA LEU A 162 10.65 1.66 -0.74
C LEU A 162 11.82 0.70 -0.48
N ALA A 163 11.81 -0.51 -1.07
CA ALA A 163 12.88 -1.48 -0.95
C ALA A 163 14.10 -1.07 -1.81
N TYR A 164 15.23 -1.76 -1.61
CA TYR A 164 16.36 -1.64 -2.53
C TYR A 164 15.95 -2.01 -3.96
N GLY A 165 16.74 -1.57 -4.95
CA GLY A 165 16.55 -1.91 -6.35
C GLY A 165 15.43 -1.15 -7.02
N VAL A 166 14.53 -1.83 -7.71
CA VAL A 166 13.49 -1.21 -8.54
C VAL A 166 12.61 -0.25 -7.74
N ASP A 167 12.21 -0.61 -6.51
CA ASP A 167 11.29 0.21 -5.71
C ASP A 167 11.83 1.64 -5.49
N ILE A 168 13.08 1.75 -5.02
CA ILE A 168 13.69 3.08 -4.76
C ILE A 168 13.92 3.86 -6.06
N HIS A 169 14.29 3.19 -7.16
CA HIS A 169 14.47 3.85 -8.44
C HIS A 169 13.13 4.34 -9.00
N ALA A 170 12.05 3.58 -8.83
CA ALA A 170 10.70 4.02 -9.21
C ALA A 170 10.28 5.28 -8.44
N HIS A 171 10.51 5.33 -7.12
CA HIS A 171 10.18 6.51 -6.33
C HIS A 171 11.01 7.74 -6.75
N ARG A 172 12.32 7.57 -6.97
CA ARG A 172 13.20 8.67 -7.42
C ARG A 172 12.81 9.16 -8.80
N ALA A 173 12.63 8.27 -9.75
CA ALA A 173 12.20 8.63 -11.11
C ALA A 173 10.83 9.34 -11.12
N ALA A 174 9.91 8.94 -10.26
CA ALA A 174 8.64 9.65 -10.08
C ALA A 174 8.84 11.06 -9.53
N LEU A 175 9.67 11.23 -8.49
CA LEU A 175 9.99 12.54 -7.92
C LEU A 175 10.68 13.46 -8.93
N ASP A 176 11.68 12.93 -9.66
CA ASP A 176 12.42 13.67 -10.68
C ASP A 176 11.52 14.10 -11.86
N SER A 177 10.46 13.33 -12.12
CA SER A 177 9.44 13.60 -13.14
C SER A 177 8.21 14.35 -12.58
N HIS A 178 8.27 14.85 -11.34
CA HIS A 178 7.17 15.54 -10.64
C HIS A 178 5.88 14.72 -10.48
N LEU A 179 5.95 13.40 -10.65
CA LEU A 179 4.82 12.51 -10.40
C LEU A 179 4.60 12.30 -8.90
N PRO A 180 3.35 12.23 -8.44
CA PRO A 180 3.05 11.81 -7.09
C PRO A 180 3.48 10.36 -6.88
N THR A 181 4.09 10.09 -5.71
CA THR A 181 4.53 8.74 -5.39
C THR A 181 4.33 8.40 -3.92
N ALA A 182 3.83 7.18 -3.65
CA ALA A 182 3.60 6.73 -2.29
C ALA A 182 4.21 5.34 -2.04
N ALA A 183 4.88 5.20 -0.91
CA ALA A 183 5.48 3.94 -0.48
C ALA A 183 4.59 3.21 0.51
N VAL A 184 4.32 1.94 0.24
CA VAL A 184 3.73 1.05 1.23
C VAL A 184 4.85 0.40 2.03
N LEU A 185 4.81 0.50 3.36
CA LEU A 185 5.87 0.05 4.25
C LEU A 185 5.47 -1.25 4.97
N ALA A 186 6.47 -2.06 5.32
CA ALA A 186 6.31 -3.33 6.05
C ALA A 186 6.64 -3.18 7.55
N HIS A 187 6.47 -1.98 8.10
CA HIS A 187 6.79 -1.60 9.47
C HIS A 187 6.00 -0.34 9.87
N GLY A 188 6.01 0.03 11.14
CA GLY A 188 5.38 1.26 11.63
C GLY A 188 6.06 2.54 11.11
N LEU A 189 5.33 3.66 11.11
CA LEU A 189 5.83 4.96 10.63
C LEU A 189 6.80 5.65 11.61
N ASP A 190 7.10 5.04 12.74
CA ASP A 190 8.13 5.48 13.70
C ASP A 190 9.56 5.33 13.17
N ARG A 191 9.75 4.70 12.02
CA ARG A 191 11.05 4.45 11.39
C ARG A 191 10.96 4.38 9.88
N ILE A 192 12.12 4.49 9.21
CA ILE A 192 12.27 4.24 7.76
C ILE A 192 13.25 3.10 7.57
N TYR A 193 12.84 2.10 6.80
CA TYR A 193 13.69 0.98 6.38
C TYR A 193 13.58 0.75 4.86
N PRO A 194 14.71 0.68 4.16
CA PRO A 194 16.09 0.90 4.64
C PRO A 194 16.36 2.36 5.05
N ARG A 195 17.20 2.57 6.08
CA ARG A 195 17.52 3.93 6.56
C ARG A 195 18.13 4.83 5.47
N LEU A 196 18.82 4.22 4.50
CA LEU A 196 19.42 4.91 3.34
C LEU A 196 18.37 5.61 2.46
N HIS A 197 17.11 5.21 2.52
CA HIS A 197 16.02 5.78 1.72
C HIS A 197 15.26 6.92 2.43
N ARG A 198 15.75 7.39 3.60
CA ARG A 198 15.07 8.40 4.41
C ARG A 198 14.81 9.70 3.67
N ASP A 199 15.80 10.19 2.93
CA ASP A 199 15.67 11.46 2.21
C ASP A 199 14.63 11.35 1.09
N THR A 200 14.62 10.24 0.36
CA THR A 200 13.59 9.98 -0.65
C THR A 200 12.20 9.87 0.00
N ALA A 201 12.08 9.15 1.13
CA ALA A 201 10.85 9.04 1.88
C ALA A 201 10.32 10.40 2.36
N SER A 202 11.21 11.29 2.82
CA SER A 202 10.85 12.66 3.21
C SER A 202 10.33 13.47 2.03
N GLN A 203 10.99 13.42 0.87
CA GLN A 203 10.52 14.11 -0.33
C GLN A 203 9.14 13.63 -0.80
N MET A 204 8.88 12.35 -0.71
CA MET A 204 7.60 11.76 -1.10
C MET A 204 6.41 12.33 -0.31
N THR A 205 6.60 12.74 0.94
CA THR A 205 5.50 13.30 1.76
C THR A 205 4.96 14.63 1.25
N HIS A 206 5.67 15.31 0.36
CA HIS A 206 5.24 16.59 -0.23
C HIS A 206 4.33 16.43 -1.45
N ASN A 207 4.41 15.28 -2.16
CA ASN A 207 3.56 14.96 -3.31
C ASN A 207 3.33 13.45 -3.41
N GLY A 208 2.61 12.91 -2.45
CA GLY A 208 2.39 11.48 -2.24
C GLY A 208 2.50 11.17 -0.76
N GLY A 209 3.22 10.10 -0.37
CA GLY A 209 3.39 9.81 1.05
C GLY A 209 3.88 8.41 1.38
N LEU A 210 3.77 8.11 2.66
CA LEU A 210 4.13 6.83 3.26
C LEU A 210 2.87 6.17 3.81
N ILE A 211 2.68 4.91 3.52
CA ILE A 211 1.50 4.12 3.87
C ILE A 211 1.93 2.89 4.64
N THR A 212 1.26 2.56 5.72
CA THR A 212 1.41 1.25 6.37
C THR A 212 0.10 0.81 7.03
N GLU A 213 -0.03 -0.48 7.30
CA GLU A 213 -1.08 -1.03 8.15
C GLU A 213 -0.60 -1.30 9.59
N TYR A 214 0.70 -1.16 9.83
CA TYR A 214 1.34 -1.57 11.08
C TYR A 214 1.46 -0.42 12.07
N PHE A 215 1.18 -0.74 13.33
CA PHE A 215 1.41 0.14 14.48
C PHE A 215 2.89 0.50 14.65
N THR A 216 3.15 1.61 15.33
CA THR A 216 4.50 1.98 15.81
C THR A 216 5.13 0.84 16.61
N GLY A 217 6.47 0.77 16.62
CA GLY A 217 7.20 -0.31 17.24
C GLY A 217 7.27 -1.59 16.41
N THR A 218 6.48 -1.71 15.33
CA THR A 218 6.55 -2.86 14.43
C THR A 218 7.81 -2.81 13.58
N SER A 219 8.69 -3.80 13.74
CA SER A 219 9.95 -3.91 12.97
C SER A 219 9.72 -4.63 11.63
N PRO A 220 10.50 -4.29 10.59
CA PRO A 220 10.42 -5.00 9.33
C PRO A 220 10.92 -6.43 9.47
N ASP A 221 10.20 -7.38 8.88
CA ASP A 221 10.61 -8.78 8.76
C ASP A 221 10.18 -9.37 7.41
N ARG A 222 10.70 -10.58 7.10
CA ARG A 222 10.43 -11.23 5.81
C ARG A 222 8.94 -11.49 5.56
N GLY A 223 8.20 -11.89 6.58
CA GLY A 223 6.76 -12.15 6.47
C GLY A 223 5.97 -10.88 6.15
N ARG A 224 6.28 -9.79 6.85
CA ARG A 224 5.63 -8.49 6.64
C ARG A 224 5.92 -7.89 5.27
N PHE A 225 7.13 -8.09 4.71
CA PHE A 225 7.41 -7.67 3.33
C PHE A 225 6.51 -8.38 2.32
N ILE A 226 6.27 -9.68 2.51
CA ILE A 226 5.39 -10.46 1.64
C ILE A 226 3.92 -10.01 1.83
N GLN A 227 3.50 -9.86 3.09
CA GLN A 227 2.14 -9.45 3.44
C GLN A 227 1.82 -8.04 2.90
N ARG A 228 2.74 -7.09 3.02
CA ARG A 228 2.60 -5.72 2.51
C ARG A 228 2.33 -5.66 1.01
N ASN A 229 2.89 -6.59 0.22
CA ASN A 229 2.77 -6.57 -1.24
C ASN A 229 1.33 -6.63 -1.73
N ARG A 230 0.40 -7.19 -0.93
CA ARG A 230 -1.03 -7.17 -1.25
C ARG A 230 -1.62 -5.75 -1.27
N ILE A 231 -1.10 -4.87 -0.43
CA ILE A 231 -1.53 -3.47 -0.39
C ILE A 231 -0.97 -2.73 -1.63
N VAL A 232 0.29 -2.98 -2.01
CA VAL A 232 0.88 -2.43 -3.24
C VAL A 232 0.04 -2.82 -4.46
N ALA A 233 -0.29 -4.10 -4.59
CA ALA A 233 -1.10 -4.62 -5.69
C ALA A 233 -2.55 -4.09 -5.65
N GLY A 234 -3.16 -4.06 -4.45
CA GLY A 234 -4.56 -3.67 -4.26
C GLY A 234 -4.84 -2.19 -4.49
N LEU A 235 -3.90 -1.31 -4.11
CA LEU A 235 -4.01 0.14 -4.33
C LEU A 235 -3.97 0.53 -5.82
N SER A 236 -3.39 -0.30 -6.67
CA SER A 236 -3.01 0.10 -8.03
C SER A 236 -4.00 -0.35 -9.08
N SER A 237 -4.10 0.39 -10.20
CA SER A 237 -4.85 -0.01 -11.39
C SER A 237 -4.19 -1.19 -12.10
N ALA A 238 -2.84 -1.25 -12.03
CA ALA A 238 -2.02 -2.29 -12.64
C ALA A 238 -0.67 -2.38 -11.93
N THR A 239 0.05 -3.48 -12.18
CA THR A 239 1.41 -3.70 -11.65
C THR A 239 2.39 -3.86 -12.80
N LEU A 240 3.44 -3.01 -12.81
CA LEU A 240 4.57 -3.12 -13.72
C LEU A 240 5.75 -3.79 -13.00
N VAL A 241 6.24 -4.89 -13.57
CA VAL A 241 7.46 -5.58 -13.12
C VAL A 241 8.60 -5.17 -14.06
N VAL A 242 9.60 -4.43 -13.54
CA VAL A 242 10.71 -3.92 -14.36
C VAL A 242 11.80 -4.97 -14.53
N GLU A 243 12.25 -5.56 -13.46
CA GLU A 243 13.17 -6.70 -13.46
C GLU A 243 12.79 -7.69 -12.35
N SER A 244 12.97 -8.96 -12.62
CA SER A 244 12.82 -10.03 -11.64
C SER A 244 13.62 -11.26 -12.04
N ALA A 245 14.40 -11.80 -11.10
CA ALA A 245 14.94 -13.15 -11.25
C ALA A 245 13.81 -14.19 -11.15
N HIS A 246 14.13 -15.45 -11.44
CA HIS A 246 13.19 -16.60 -11.47
C HIS A 246 12.31 -16.72 -10.21
N HIS A 247 12.84 -16.41 -9.02
CA HIS A 247 12.15 -16.49 -7.72
C HIS A 247 12.08 -15.12 -7.01
N GLY A 248 11.83 -14.03 -7.74
CA GLY A 248 11.78 -12.68 -7.18
C GLY A 248 10.52 -12.41 -6.33
N GLY A 249 10.67 -11.59 -5.28
CA GLY A 249 9.52 -11.13 -4.46
C GLY A 249 8.50 -10.32 -5.26
N SER A 250 8.90 -9.65 -6.33
CA SER A 250 8.04 -8.94 -7.28
C SER A 250 7.06 -9.86 -8.01
N LEU A 251 7.43 -11.13 -8.25
CA LEU A 251 6.53 -12.13 -8.83
C LEU A 251 5.39 -12.50 -7.88
N VAL A 252 5.60 -12.38 -6.56
CA VAL A 252 4.52 -12.54 -5.57
C VAL A 252 3.52 -11.39 -5.72
N THR A 253 4.00 -10.15 -5.82
CA THR A 253 3.14 -8.98 -6.06
C THR A 253 2.36 -9.10 -7.37
N ALA A 254 3.01 -9.53 -8.45
CA ALA A 254 2.37 -9.78 -9.74
C ALA A 254 1.24 -10.84 -9.64
N ARG A 255 1.48 -11.94 -8.92
CA ARG A 255 0.46 -12.98 -8.69
C ARG A 255 -0.72 -12.45 -7.90
N ILE A 256 -0.47 -11.67 -6.84
CA ILE A 256 -1.53 -11.04 -6.04
C ILE A 256 -2.32 -10.06 -6.90
N ALA A 257 -1.67 -9.20 -7.69
CA ALA A 257 -2.36 -8.28 -8.61
C ALA A 257 -3.31 -9.02 -9.55
N ARG A 258 -2.86 -10.13 -10.13
CA ARG A 258 -3.72 -10.98 -10.98
C ARG A 258 -4.90 -11.57 -10.22
N SER A 259 -4.72 -12.04 -8.99
CA SER A 259 -5.83 -12.58 -8.19
C SER A 259 -6.89 -11.51 -7.88
N TYR A 260 -6.48 -10.25 -7.80
CA TYR A 260 -7.40 -9.10 -7.66
C TYR A 260 -8.01 -8.66 -9.01
N GLY A 261 -7.65 -9.33 -10.12
CA GLY A 261 -8.11 -8.94 -11.46
C GLY A 261 -7.41 -7.68 -11.99
N ARG A 262 -6.26 -7.32 -11.44
CA ARG A 262 -5.43 -6.21 -11.93
C ARG A 262 -4.54 -6.67 -13.07
N PRO A 263 -4.44 -5.92 -14.17
CA PRO A 263 -3.45 -6.17 -15.21
C PRO A 263 -2.03 -6.19 -14.64
N VAL A 264 -1.21 -7.10 -15.14
CA VAL A 264 0.23 -7.15 -14.87
C VAL A 264 0.96 -6.89 -16.17
N MET A 265 1.99 -6.08 -16.09
CA MET A 265 2.87 -5.72 -17.19
C MET A 265 4.30 -6.08 -16.80
N ALA A 266 5.13 -6.42 -17.77
CA ALA A 266 6.52 -6.75 -17.53
C ALA A 266 7.42 -6.16 -18.63
N VAL A 267 8.57 -5.64 -18.21
CA VAL A 267 9.63 -5.20 -19.12
C VAL A 267 10.42 -6.41 -19.58
N PRO A 268 10.56 -6.66 -20.88
CA PRO A 268 11.36 -7.76 -21.40
C PRO A 268 12.86 -7.47 -21.22
N GLY A 269 13.67 -8.50 -21.16
CA GLY A 269 15.12 -8.38 -21.20
C GLY A 269 15.74 -9.53 -22.00
N ARG A 270 17.08 -9.60 -22.01
CA ARG A 270 17.77 -10.66 -22.73
C ARG A 270 17.49 -12.02 -22.12
N THR A 271 17.34 -13.04 -22.94
CA THR A 271 17.10 -14.42 -22.49
C THR A 271 18.26 -15.02 -21.67
N THR A 272 19.45 -14.48 -21.83
CA THR A 272 20.66 -14.88 -21.09
C THR A 272 20.88 -14.07 -19.82
N ASP A 273 19.98 -13.13 -19.50
CA ASP A 273 20.11 -12.23 -18.36
C ASP A 273 19.29 -12.74 -17.17
N PRO A 274 19.92 -13.23 -16.09
CA PRO A 274 19.20 -13.75 -14.92
C PRO A 274 18.25 -12.76 -14.27
N ALA A 275 18.54 -11.45 -14.36
CA ALA A 275 17.69 -10.42 -13.78
C ALA A 275 16.36 -10.24 -14.55
N SER A 276 16.30 -10.68 -15.80
CA SER A 276 15.14 -10.58 -16.68
C SER A 276 14.31 -11.87 -16.77
N GLU A 277 14.81 -12.98 -16.23
CA GLU A 277 14.20 -14.31 -16.39
C GLU A 277 12.73 -14.35 -15.90
N GLY A 278 12.46 -13.75 -14.74
CA GLY A 278 11.11 -13.71 -14.18
C GLY A 278 10.15 -12.89 -15.04
N CYS A 279 10.58 -11.73 -15.56
CA CYS A 279 9.79 -10.90 -16.47
C CYS A 279 9.52 -11.64 -17.79
N ASN A 280 10.55 -12.20 -18.42
CA ASN A 280 10.41 -12.96 -19.67
C ASN A 280 9.46 -14.15 -19.51
N ARG A 281 9.51 -14.84 -18.35
CA ARG A 281 8.60 -15.94 -18.06
C ARG A 281 7.15 -15.48 -17.88
N LEU A 282 6.92 -14.37 -17.13
CA LEU A 282 5.57 -13.80 -17.00
C LEU A 282 4.95 -13.50 -18.37
N ILE A 283 5.76 -12.96 -19.31
CA ILE A 283 5.33 -12.64 -20.67
C ILE A 283 5.05 -13.93 -21.46
N ALA A 284 5.99 -14.88 -21.46
CA ALA A 284 5.87 -16.14 -22.19
C ALA A 284 4.63 -16.96 -21.73
N ASP A 285 4.36 -16.98 -20.42
CA ASP A 285 3.23 -17.68 -19.81
C ASP A 285 1.92 -16.87 -19.95
N ARG A 286 1.92 -15.73 -20.65
CA ARG A 286 0.76 -14.82 -20.77
C ARG A 286 0.21 -14.36 -19.41
N GLN A 287 1.08 -14.23 -18.43
CA GLN A 287 0.76 -13.75 -17.09
C GLN A 287 1.00 -12.25 -16.95
N ALA A 288 1.72 -11.64 -17.88
CA ALA A 288 1.93 -10.22 -18.00
C ALA A 288 1.94 -9.79 -19.47
N GLU A 289 1.46 -8.58 -19.71
CA GLU A 289 1.60 -7.91 -20.99
C GLU A 289 3.02 -7.35 -21.13
N LEU A 290 3.61 -7.49 -22.33
CA LEU A 290 4.93 -6.93 -22.62
C LEU A 290 4.84 -5.41 -22.75
N VAL A 291 5.73 -4.70 -22.06
CA VAL A 291 5.84 -3.24 -22.07
C VAL A 291 7.28 -2.83 -22.37
N THR A 292 7.45 -2.00 -23.39
CA THR A 292 8.74 -1.40 -23.78
C THR A 292 8.71 0.13 -23.75
N SER A 293 7.51 0.72 -23.64
CA SER A 293 7.31 2.17 -23.66
C SER A 293 6.17 2.60 -22.74
N ALA A 294 6.16 3.88 -22.34
CA ALA A 294 5.04 4.47 -21.60
C ALA A 294 3.72 4.43 -22.41
N SER A 295 3.80 4.54 -23.74
CA SER A 295 2.65 4.41 -24.63
C SER A 295 2.00 3.02 -24.55
N ASP A 296 2.77 1.95 -24.33
CA ASP A 296 2.20 0.61 -24.11
C ASP A 296 1.37 0.57 -22.83
N ILE A 297 1.86 1.19 -21.73
CA ILE A 297 1.13 1.28 -20.46
C ILE A 297 -0.20 1.99 -20.67
N VAL A 298 -0.18 3.17 -21.30
CA VAL A 298 -1.37 3.98 -21.57
C VAL A 298 -2.38 3.22 -22.42
N ARG A 299 -1.93 2.58 -23.50
CA ARG A 299 -2.75 1.77 -24.41
C ARG A 299 -3.39 0.57 -23.69
N LEU A 300 -2.60 -0.21 -22.94
CA LEU A 300 -3.07 -1.42 -22.25
C LEU A 300 -4.10 -1.08 -21.16
N LEU A 301 -3.90 0.03 -20.46
CA LEU A 301 -4.80 0.48 -19.40
C LEU A 301 -5.95 1.35 -19.92
N LYS A 302 -5.96 1.63 -21.22
CA LYS A 302 -6.94 2.52 -21.85
C LYS A 302 -7.03 3.89 -21.15
N TRP A 303 -5.89 4.36 -20.64
CA TRP A 303 -5.82 5.67 -20.02
C TRP A 303 -5.89 6.75 -21.11
N GLN A 304 -6.64 7.81 -20.82
CA GLN A 304 -6.74 8.94 -21.72
C GLN A 304 -5.83 10.05 -21.19
N PRO A 305 -4.93 10.58 -22.03
CA PRO A 305 -4.22 11.82 -21.71
C PRO A 305 -5.21 12.93 -21.40
N PRO A 306 -4.87 13.88 -20.54
CA PRO A 306 -5.72 15.01 -20.18
C PRO A 306 -6.04 15.91 -21.37
#